data_cbce1bd93756ed77d1baf3808616ed1b
#
_entry.id   cbce1bd93756ed77d1baf3808616ed1b
#
_cell.length_a   1.000
_cell.length_b   1.000
_cell.length_c   1.000
_cell.angle_alpha   90.00
_cell.angle_beta   90.00
_cell.angle_gamma   90.00
#
_symmetry.space_group_name_H-M   'P 1'
#
loop_
_entity.id
_entity.type
_entity.pdbx_description
1 polymer ?
#
loop_
_entity_poly.entity_id
_entity_poly.type
_entity_poly.pdbx_seq_one_letter_code
_entity_poly.pdbx_strand_id
1 'polypeptide(L)'
;MKKLFAAMMMAAAMSAALYGEEGGFVKSDFYKTMKKNDKASVLMVHFGTTFDDTRKNTIDAVNDEAKKEFPDMEIREAYTSRIIMRRLKERGIVKDNPAEALDKLAKEGYTHIIVQPTNVINGVESKTLEQQLEMYKDKFKEIRTGSALLSAPEDYKAVAEIINKEVGELADDEAVVLVGHGTHDSGNAAYPAMDYTAKSMGYKFYVGTIEGFPEFDDVVKGLKKDNIKKVILMPFMFVAGDHANNDIAVDWKEELEKEGFIVEVKLISLGMMEDIRKMFINHAKFMLENKKEDMISKKLFYSTQKD
;
A
#
# COMPACT_ATOMS: atom_id res chain seq x y z
N MET A 1 -31.16 6.45 -5.47
CA MET A 1 -30.50 6.04 -4.23
C MET A 1 -30.36 4.52 -4.07
N LYS A 2 -31.38 3.69 -4.18
CA LYS A 2 -31.25 2.22 -4.04
C LYS A 2 -30.35 1.52 -5.08
N LYS A 3 -30.23 2.03 -6.31
CA LYS A 3 -29.35 1.45 -7.35
C LYS A 3 -27.86 1.80 -7.17
N LEU A 4 -27.53 2.94 -6.55
CA LEU A 4 -26.13 3.30 -6.21
C LEU A 4 -25.60 2.47 -5.04
N PHE A 5 -26.46 2.17 -4.05
CA PHE A 5 -26.08 1.30 -2.92
C PHE A 5 -25.83 -0.15 -3.37
N ALA A 6 -26.58 -0.65 -4.34
CA ALA A 6 -26.38 -2.00 -4.88
C ALA A 6 -25.07 -2.11 -5.69
N ALA A 7 -24.68 -1.08 -6.42
CA ALA A 7 -23.41 -1.07 -7.14
C ALA A 7 -22.18 -0.97 -6.21
N MET A 8 -22.29 -0.21 -5.12
CA MET A 8 -21.25 -0.12 -4.08
C MET A 8 -21.09 -1.43 -3.28
N MET A 9 -22.20 -2.14 -3.00
CA MET A 9 -22.15 -3.46 -2.37
C MET A 9 -21.63 -4.55 -3.32
N MET A 10 -21.88 -4.45 -4.64
CA MET A 10 -21.32 -5.39 -5.62
C MET A 10 -19.79 -5.22 -5.75
N ALA A 11 -19.24 -4.00 -5.74
CA ALA A 11 -17.79 -3.78 -5.80
C ALA A 11 -17.08 -4.31 -4.54
N ALA A 12 -17.67 -4.11 -3.35
CA ALA A 12 -17.15 -4.68 -2.10
C ALA A 12 -17.29 -6.21 -2.04
N ALA A 13 -18.37 -6.78 -2.61
CA ALA A 13 -18.56 -8.22 -2.68
C ALA A 13 -17.64 -8.89 -3.73
N MET A 14 -17.29 -8.21 -4.81
CA MET A 14 -16.33 -8.71 -5.80
C MET A 14 -14.93 -8.82 -5.23
N SER A 15 -14.43 -7.82 -4.47
CA SER A 15 -13.12 -7.91 -3.84
C SER A 15 -13.02 -9.05 -2.80
N ALA A 16 -14.09 -9.29 -2.04
CA ALA A 16 -14.13 -10.39 -1.07
C ALA A 16 -14.18 -11.78 -1.72
N ALA A 17 -14.75 -11.92 -2.91
CA ALA A 17 -14.84 -13.20 -3.61
C ALA A 17 -13.52 -13.62 -4.30
N LEU A 18 -12.64 -12.65 -4.63
CA LEU A 18 -11.39 -12.88 -5.37
C LEU A 18 -10.22 -13.29 -4.46
N TYR A 19 -10.27 -12.96 -3.17
CA TYR A 19 -9.29 -13.41 -2.16
C TYR A 19 -9.67 -14.74 -1.49
N GLY A 20 -10.66 -15.45 -2.01
CA GLY A 20 -11.13 -16.71 -1.46
C GLY A 20 -10.07 -17.81 -1.44
N GLU A 21 -10.44 -19.03 -1.08
CA GLU A 21 -9.60 -20.21 -0.77
C GLU A 21 -8.34 -20.43 -1.66
N GLU A 22 -8.26 -19.83 -2.85
CA GLU A 22 -7.09 -19.92 -3.75
C GLU A 22 -5.99 -18.88 -3.43
N GLY A 23 -6.28 -17.81 -2.67
CA GLY A 23 -5.34 -16.73 -2.36
C GLY A 23 -4.51 -16.91 -1.07
N GLY A 24 -4.57 -18.07 -0.42
CA GLY A 24 -3.89 -18.30 0.87
C GLY A 24 -4.61 -17.64 2.06
N PHE A 25 -5.91 -17.37 1.94
CA PHE A 25 -6.78 -16.89 3.01
C PHE A 25 -7.93 -17.88 3.24
N VAL A 26 -8.40 -17.94 4.49
CA VAL A 26 -9.59 -18.72 4.88
C VAL A 26 -10.60 -17.81 5.56
N LYS A 27 -11.89 -18.11 5.37
CA LYS A 27 -12.98 -17.41 6.05
C LYS A 27 -12.85 -17.57 7.56
N SER A 28 -12.84 -16.46 8.26
CA SER A 28 -12.70 -16.42 9.72
C SER A 28 -13.21 -15.08 10.24
N ASP A 29 -14.35 -15.11 10.92
CA ASP A 29 -14.91 -13.92 11.57
C ASP A 29 -14.04 -13.47 12.74
N PHE A 30 -13.46 -12.28 12.63
CA PHE A 30 -12.57 -11.69 13.63
C PHE A 30 -13.26 -11.50 14.99
N TYR A 31 -14.52 -11.11 14.98
CA TYR A 31 -15.27 -10.83 16.21
C TYR A 31 -15.77 -12.10 16.90
N LYS A 32 -15.86 -13.24 16.18
CA LYS A 32 -16.38 -14.48 16.73
C LYS A 32 -15.58 -15.02 17.92
N THR A 33 -14.29 -14.72 17.96
CA THR A 33 -13.39 -15.13 19.06
C THR A 33 -13.40 -14.14 20.22
N MET A 34 -13.96 -12.95 20.05
CA MET A 34 -13.98 -11.91 21.08
C MET A 34 -14.98 -12.23 22.19
N LYS A 35 -14.54 -12.02 23.43
CA LYS A 35 -15.35 -12.10 24.65
C LYS A 35 -15.72 -10.69 25.13
N LYS A 36 -16.69 -10.58 26.06
CA LYS A 36 -17.23 -9.31 26.56
C LYS A 36 -16.18 -8.26 26.98
N ASN A 37 -15.01 -8.69 27.47
CA ASN A 37 -13.95 -7.78 27.95
C ASN A 37 -12.79 -7.64 26.97
N ASP A 38 -12.89 -8.24 25.79
CA ASP A 38 -11.86 -8.14 24.77
C ASP A 38 -11.93 -6.78 24.06
N LYS A 39 -10.78 -6.25 23.69
CA LYS A 39 -10.64 -4.99 22.99
C LYS A 39 -9.97 -5.21 21.65
N ALA A 40 -10.47 -4.53 20.63
CA ALA A 40 -9.90 -4.57 19.28
C ALA A 40 -9.25 -3.25 18.90
N SER A 41 -8.19 -3.32 18.08
CA SER A 41 -7.53 -2.15 17.51
C SER A 41 -7.10 -2.41 16.07
N VAL A 42 -7.10 -1.36 15.26
CA VAL A 42 -6.38 -1.33 13.97
C VAL A 42 -5.10 -0.54 14.18
N LEU A 43 -3.96 -1.16 13.92
CA LEU A 43 -2.65 -0.53 13.90
C LEU A 43 -2.28 -0.20 12.45
N MET A 44 -2.39 1.09 12.10
CA MET A 44 -1.94 1.60 10.80
C MET A 44 -0.43 1.77 10.83
N VAL A 45 0.28 1.13 9.91
CA VAL A 45 1.75 1.15 9.87
C VAL A 45 2.23 1.87 8.62
N HIS A 46 2.98 2.95 8.82
CA HIS A 46 3.45 3.84 7.77
C HIS A 46 4.97 3.87 7.72
N PHE A 47 5.55 4.11 6.55
CA PHE A 47 6.97 4.47 6.48
C PHE A 47 7.24 5.77 7.24
N GLY A 48 6.34 6.75 7.06
CA GLY A 48 6.42 8.06 7.69
C GLY A 48 6.91 9.14 6.74
N THR A 49 6.78 10.39 7.17
CA THR A 49 7.33 11.58 6.49
C THR A 49 7.62 12.69 7.49
N THR A 50 8.61 13.54 7.19
CA THR A 50 8.93 14.76 7.97
C THR A 50 8.20 15.99 7.45
N PHE A 51 7.53 15.90 6.29
CA PHE A 51 6.78 16.99 5.66
C PHE A 51 5.35 17.03 6.23
N ASP A 52 5.00 18.11 6.91
CA ASP A 52 3.73 18.21 7.63
C ASP A 52 2.52 18.20 6.69
N ASP A 53 2.58 18.90 5.54
CA ASP A 53 1.48 18.90 4.56
C ASP A 53 1.31 17.52 3.90
N THR A 54 2.41 16.85 3.57
CA THR A 54 2.38 15.48 3.05
C THR A 54 1.77 14.54 4.07
N ARG A 55 2.19 14.61 5.35
CA ARG A 55 1.63 13.78 6.43
C ARG A 55 0.13 13.99 6.55
N LYS A 56 -0.31 15.27 6.60
CA LYS A 56 -1.72 15.62 6.73
C LYS A 56 -2.58 15.07 5.60
N ASN A 57 -2.10 15.19 4.36
CA ASN A 57 -2.87 14.80 3.17
C ASN A 57 -2.78 13.30 2.84
N THR A 58 -1.95 12.53 3.54
CA THR A 58 -1.74 11.09 3.31
C THR A 58 -1.97 10.28 4.58
N ILE A 59 -1.01 10.31 5.52
CA ILE A 59 -1.03 9.49 6.74
C ILE A 59 -2.20 9.87 7.65
N ASP A 60 -2.35 11.15 7.96
CA ASP A 60 -3.43 11.61 8.83
C ASP A 60 -4.79 11.36 8.16
N ALA A 61 -4.88 11.57 6.83
CA ALA A 61 -6.11 11.33 6.06
C ALA A 61 -6.54 9.85 6.08
N VAL A 62 -5.63 8.89 5.83
CA VAL A 62 -5.98 7.46 5.88
C VAL A 62 -6.31 7.00 7.31
N ASN A 63 -5.63 7.56 8.33
CA ASN A 63 -5.95 7.27 9.72
C ASN A 63 -7.34 7.79 10.11
N ASP A 64 -7.74 8.96 9.62
CA ASP A 64 -9.08 9.52 9.86
C ASP A 64 -10.17 8.75 9.09
N GLU A 65 -9.86 8.23 7.91
CA GLU A 65 -10.75 7.30 7.20
C GLU A 65 -10.87 5.97 7.96
N ALA A 66 -9.78 5.44 8.50
CA ALA A 66 -9.81 4.23 9.34
C ALA A 66 -10.70 4.43 10.58
N LYS A 67 -10.61 5.56 11.28
CA LYS A 67 -11.49 5.87 12.43
C LYS A 67 -12.97 5.87 12.06
N LYS A 68 -13.33 6.31 10.86
CA LYS A 68 -14.72 6.31 10.38
C LYS A 68 -15.21 4.92 10.01
N GLU A 69 -14.32 4.10 9.40
CA GLU A 69 -14.66 2.75 8.94
C GLU A 69 -14.67 1.70 10.05
N PHE A 70 -13.90 1.92 11.12
CA PHE A 70 -13.80 1.02 12.28
C PHE A 70 -14.22 1.73 13.58
N PRO A 71 -15.48 2.18 13.69
CA PRO A 71 -15.94 3.02 14.83
C PRO A 71 -15.85 2.32 16.19
N ASP A 72 -15.87 0.98 16.19
CA ASP A 72 -15.81 0.16 17.42
C ASP A 72 -14.38 -0.30 17.76
N MET A 73 -13.38 0.14 17.00
CA MET A 73 -11.97 -0.22 17.18
C MET A 73 -11.11 1.02 17.46
N GLU A 74 -10.14 0.89 18.34
CA GLU A 74 -9.11 1.91 18.51
C GLU A 74 -8.19 1.95 17.30
N ILE A 75 -7.97 3.15 16.73
CA ILE A 75 -7.02 3.34 15.64
C ILE A 75 -5.72 3.87 16.20
N ARG A 76 -4.65 3.12 16.01
CA ARG A 76 -3.27 3.48 16.39
C ARG A 76 -2.42 3.58 15.15
N GLU A 77 -1.34 4.33 15.24
CA GLU A 77 -0.35 4.43 14.17
C GLU A 77 1.05 4.03 14.65
N ALA A 78 1.86 3.54 13.72
CA ALA A 78 3.28 3.33 13.93
C ALA A 78 4.07 3.70 12.67
N TYR A 79 5.34 4.07 12.86
CA TYR A 79 6.25 4.42 11.77
C TYR A 79 7.38 3.40 11.69
N THR A 80 7.82 3.04 10.47
CA THR A 80 8.93 2.09 10.28
C THR A 80 10.26 2.79 10.08
N SER A 81 10.30 3.99 9.50
CA SER A 81 11.54 4.72 9.24
C SER A 81 12.13 5.36 10.50
N ARG A 82 13.21 4.76 11.01
CA ARG A 82 13.95 5.29 12.17
C ARG A 82 14.52 6.69 11.92
N ILE A 83 14.91 6.99 10.69
CA ILE A 83 15.44 8.30 10.31
C ILE A 83 14.35 9.36 10.45
N ILE A 84 13.17 9.09 9.91
CA ILE A 84 12.01 10.00 10.01
C ILE A 84 11.60 10.18 11.47
N MET A 85 11.48 9.10 12.21
CA MET A 85 11.11 9.16 13.64
C MET A 85 12.11 10.01 14.44
N ARG A 86 13.42 9.87 14.19
CA ARG A 86 14.44 10.69 14.83
C ARG A 86 14.28 12.17 14.49
N ARG A 87 14.14 12.52 13.20
CA ARG A 87 13.95 13.91 12.74
C ARG A 87 12.66 14.53 13.32
N LEU A 88 11.59 13.76 13.41
CA LEU A 88 10.34 14.21 14.04
C LEU A 88 10.52 14.44 15.56
N LYS A 89 11.24 13.55 16.24
CA LYS A 89 11.54 13.68 17.67
C LYS A 89 12.34 14.96 17.99
N GLU A 90 13.27 15.35 17.13
CA GLU A 90 14.01 16.60 17.22
C GLU A 90 13.08 17.84 17.14
N ARG A 91 11.91 17.68 16.49
CA ARG A 91 10.84 18.69 16.41
C ARG A 91 9.78 18.54 17.52
N GLY A 92 10.00 17.68 18.52
CA GLY A 92 9.06 17.40 19.61
C GLY A 92 7.91 16.46 19.25
N ILE A 93 7.93 15.84 18.05
CA ILE A 93 6.89 14.91 17.58
C ILE A 93 7.40 13.48 17.80
N VAL A 94 6.82 12.78 18.78
CA VAL A 94 7.19 11.40 19.08
C VAL A 94 6.25 10.45 18.34
N LYS A 95 6.82 9.50 17.60
CA LYS A 95 6.10 8.41 16.93
C LYS A 95 6.64 7.08 17.43
N ASP A 96 5.75 6.10 17.58
CA ASP A 96 6.10 4.74 17.94
C ASP A 96 6.51 3.94 16.70
N ASN A 97 7.46 3.03 16.85
CA ASN A 97 7.65 1.97 15.88
C ASN A 97 6.61 0.84 16.10
N PRO A 98 6.46 -0.13 15.16
CA PRO A 98 5.46 -1.19 15.30
C PRO A 98 5.58 -1.99 16.59
N ALA A 99 6.79 -2.30 17.06
CA ALA A 99 7.01 -3.02 18.31
C ALA A 99 6.55 -2.21 19.54
N GLU A 100 6.91 -0.92 19.60
CA GLU A 100 6.50 -0.02 20.69
C GLU A 100 4.98 0.15 20.72
N ALA A 101 4.33 0.29 19.55
CA ALA A 101 2.88 0.41 19.45
C ALA A 101 2.18 -0.88 19.92
N LEU A 102 2.66 -2.06 19.51
CA LEU A 102 2.13 -3.36 19.93
C LEU A 102 2.33 -3.59 21.43
N ASP A 103 3.48 -3.25 22.00
CA ASP A 103 3.72 -3.36 23.45
C ASP A 103 2.78 -2.47 24.25
N LYS A 104 2.48 -1.26 23.78
CA LYS A 104 1.50 -0.36 24.39
C LYS A 104 0.10 -0.95 24.32
N LEU A 105 -0.33 -1.43 23.14
CA LEU A 105 -1.63 -2.07 22.95
C LEU A 105 -1.81 -3.27 23.89
N ALA A 106 -0.80 -4.15 23.99
CA ALA A 106 -0.83 -5.30 24.90
C ALA A 106 -0.94 -4.85 26.35
N LYS A 107 -0.16 -3.85 26.78
CA LYS A 107 -0.19 -3.30 28.15
C LYS A 107 -1.54 -2.65 28.48
N GLU A 108 -2.21 -2.03 27.51
CA GLU A 108 -3.53 -1.41 27.65
C GLU A 108 -4.68 -2.43 27.57
N GLY A 109 -4.36 -3.72 27.40
CA GLY A 109 -5.31 -4.83 27.41
C GLY A 109 -6.06 -5.06 26.09
N TYR A 110 -5.52 -4.59 24.96
CA TYR A 110 -6.03 -4.96 23.65
C TYR A 110 -5.66 -6.43 23.37
N THR A 111 -6.60 -7.17 22.81
CA THR A 111 -6.48 -8.62 22.61
C THR A 111 -6.60 -9.04 21.16
N HIS A 112 -7.21 -8.21 20.33
CA HIS A 112 -7.46 -8.48 18.91
C HIS A 112 -6.94 -7.32 18.07
N ILE A 113 -5.99 -7.57 17.18
CA ILE A 113 -5.30 -6.54 16.41
C ILE A 113 -5.39 -6.85 14.91
N ILE A 114 -5.75 -5.84 14.14
CA ILE A 114 -5.53 -5.82 12.69
C ILE A 114 -4.38 -4.83 12.44
N VAL A 115 -3.33 -5.29 11.80
CA VAL A 115 -2.19 -4.45 11.39
C VAL A 115 -2.31 -4.16 9.91
N GLN A 116 -2.45 -2.88 9.54
CA GLN A 116 -2.56 -2.47 8.14
C GLN A 116 -1.35 -1.63 7.73
N PRO A 117 -0.42 -2.20 6.94
CA PRO A 117 0.66 -1.42 6.35
C PRO A 117 0.17 -0.55 5.20
N THR A 118 0.77 0.63 5.00
CA THR A 118 0.55 1.47 3.81
C THR A 118 1.68 1.34 2.78
N ASN A 119 2.33 0.20 2.76
CA ASN A 119 3.34 -0.13 1.75
C ASN A 119 2.67 -0.30 0.37
N VAL A 120 3.34 0.18 -0.68
CA VAL A 120 2.86 0.00 -2.06
C VAL A 120 3.08 -1.43 -2.53
N ILE A 121 4.22 -2.02 -2.18
CA ILE A 121 4.63 -3.37 -2.58
C ILE A 121 4.97 -4.25 -1.37
N ASN A 122 4.96 -5.56 -1.56
CA ASN A 122 5.45 -6.55 -0.59
C ASN A 122 6.99 -6.67 -0.64
N GLY A 123 7.67 -5.57 -0.31
CA GLY A 123 9.14 -5.50 -0.26
C GLY A 123 9.72 -5.79 1.11
N VAL A 124 10.96 -5.33 1.34
CA VAL A 124 11.72 -5.54 2.60
C VAL A 124 10.94 -5.04 3.82
N GLU A 125 10.33 -3.85 3.74
CA GLU A 125 9.58 -3.26 4.86
C GLU A 125 8.38 -4.13 5.27
N SER A 126 7.58 -4.61 4.30
CA SER A 126 6.44 -5.49 4.59
C SER A 126 6.87 -6.81 5.18
N LYS A 127 7.94 -7.42 4.66
CA LYS A 127 8.49 -8.69 5.17
C LYS A 127 9.06 -8.52 6.58
N THR A 128 9.74 -7.40 6.84
CA THR A 128 10.26 -7.08 8.18
C THR A 128 9.12 -6.93 9.18
N LEU A 129 8.04 -6.25 8.78
CA LEU A 129 6.85 -6.11 9.62
C LEU A 129 6.22 -7.48 9.91
N GLU A 130 6.04 -8.34 8.90
CA GLU A 130 5.50 -9.69 9.10
C GLU A 130 6.36 -10.52 10.09
N GLN A 131 7.67 -10.47 9.97
CA GLN A 131 8.58 -11.13 10.91
C GLN A 131 8.45 -10.59 12.34
N GLN A 132 8.30 -9.27 12.51
CA GLN A 132 8.05 -8.67 13.81
C GLN A 132 6.71 -9.15 14.39
N LEU A 133 5.64 -9.22 13.58
CA LEU A 133 4.32 -9.65 14.04
C LEU A 133 4.32 -11.11 14.52
N GLU A 134 5.10 -11.99 13.90
CA GLU A 134 5.28 -13.37 14.39
C GLU A 134 5.80 -13.41 15.84
N MET A 135 6.63 -12.45 16.25
CA MET A 135 7.13 -12.39 17.64
C MET A 135 6.04 -11.93 18.63
N TYR A 136 4.94 -11.39 18.12
CA TYR A 136 3.83 -10.84 18.93
C TYR A 136 2.59 -11.73 18.95
N LYS A 137 2.54 -12.81 18.16
CA LYS A 137 1.35 -13.65 18.02
C LYS A 137 0.85 -14.23 19.36
N ASP A 138 1.75 -14.53 20.30
CA ASP A 138 1.39 -15.08 21.61
C ASP A 138 1.01 -13.99 22.64
N LYS A 139 1.22 -12.71 22.32
CA LYS A 139 0.82 -11.58 23.18
C LYS A 139 -0.65 -11.18 22.97
N PHE A 140 -1.24 -11.56 21.85
CA PHE A 140 -2.62 -11.24 21.49
C PHE A 140 -3.40 -12.54 21.27
N LYS A 141 -4.72 -12.50 21.47
CA LYS A 141 -5.59 -13.63 21.15
C LYS A 141 -5.74 -13.80 19.63
N GLU A 142 -5.73 -12.68 18.92
CA GLU A 142 -5.77 -12.63 17.47
C GLU A 142 -4.95 -11.45 16.97
N ILE A 143 -4.08 -11.68 15.99
CA ILE A 143 -3.38 -10.65 15.25
C ILE A 143 -3.45 -11.00 13.76
N ARG A 144 -3.93 -10.07 12.95
CA ARG A 144 -4.08 -10.23 11.50
C ARG A 144 -3.37 -9.11 10.78
N THR A 145 -2.82 -9.39 9.60
CA THR A 145 -2.11 -8.40 8.80
C THR A 145 -2.80 -8.21 7.46
N GLY A 146 -3.22 -6.99 7.18
CA GLY A 146 -3.71 -6.58 5.87
C GLY A 146 -2.58 -6.55 4.84
N SER A 147 -2.95 -6.51 3.58
CA SER A 147 -2.02 -6.56 2.46
C SER A 147 -1.43 -5.18 2.12
N ALA A 148 -0.26 -5.16 1.45
CA ALA A 148 0.24 -3.99 0.74
C ALA A 148 -0.70 -3.61 -0.42
N LEU A 149 -0.54 -2.42 -1.01
CA LEU A 149 -1.42 -1.92 -2.07
C LEU A 149 -1.48 -2.87 -3.27
N LEU A 150 -0.33 -3.29 -3.77
CA LEU A 150 -0.21 -4.19 -4.93
C LEU A 150 0.01 -5.63 -4.46
N SER A 151 -1.04 -6.30 -4.07
CA SER A 151 -0.98 -7.68 -3.55
C SER A 151 -1.73 -8.69 -4.41
N ALA A 152 -2.82 -8.29 -5.04
CA ALA A 152 -3.61 -9.13 -5.95
C ALA A 152 -3.63 -8.54 -7.36
N PRO A 153 -3.87 -9.35 -8.41
CA PRO A 153 -3.95 -8.86 -9.79
C PRO A 153 -4.98 -7.72 -9.98
N GLU A 154 -6.06 -7.76 -9.24
CA GLU A 154 -7.13 -6.75 -9.26
C GLU A 154 -6.66 -5.41 -8.72
N ASP A 155 -5.76 -5.41 -7.73
CA ASP A 155 -5.19 -4.19 -7.16
C ASP A 155 -4.44 -3.39 -8.22
N TYR A 156 -3.65 -4.07 -9.07
CA TYR A 156 -2.90 -3.41 -10.15
C TYR A 156 -3.83 -2.69 -11.12
N LYS A 157 -4.96 -3.33 -11.50
CA LYS A 157 -5.95 -2.72 -12.38
C LYS A 157 -6.63 -1.53 -11.71
N ALA A 158 -7.07 -1.69 -10.46
CA ALA A 158 -7.72 -0.61 -9.71
C ALA A 158 -6.78 0.60 -9.53
N VAL A 159 -5.51 0.37 -9.19
CA VAL A 159 -4.51 1.44 -9.07
C VAL A 159 -4.29 2.14 -10.43
N ALA A 160 -4.21 1.38 -11.54
CA ALA A 160 -4.08 1.97 -12.87
C ALA A 160 -5.28 2.85 -13.23
N GLU A 161 -6.51 2.39 -12.94
CA GLU A 161 -7.75 3.16 -13.17
C GLU A 161 -7.79 4.44 -12.33
N ILE A 162 -7.42 4.36 -11.05
CA ILE A 162 -7.40 5.51 -10.14
C ILE A 162 -6.40 6.56 -10.63
N ILE A 163 -5.19 6.14 -11.00
CA ILE A 163 -4.17 7.06 -11.54
C ILE A 163 -4.63 7.66 -12.86
N ASN A 164 -5.23 6.87 -13.76
CA ASN A 164 -5.74 7.36 -15.02
C ASN A 164 -6.85 8.42 -14.83
N LYS A 165 -7.73 8.22 -13.86
CA LYS A 165 -8.76 9.20 -13.47
C LYS A 165 -8.15 10.50 -12.91
N GLU A 166 -7.08 10.39 -12.12
CA GLU A 166 -6.36 11.54 -11.52
C GLU A 166 -5.63 12.36 -12.56
N VAL A 167 -5.03 11.70 -13.55
CA VAL A 167 -4.26 12.37 -14.62
C VAL A 167 -5.19 12.99 -15.66
N GLY A 168 -6.30 12.33 -15.98
CA GLY A 168 -7.23 12.72 -17.04
C GLY A 168 -6.79 12.26 -18.42
N GLU A 169 -7.36 12.87 -19.45
CA GLU A 169 -7.07 12.54 -20.85
C GLU A 169 -5.66 13.00 -21.25
N LEU A 170 -4.94 12.12 -21.93
CA LEU A 170 -3.60 12.37 -22.46
C LEU A 170 -3.65 12.51 -23.98
N ALA A 171 -2.92 13.48 -24.53
CA ALA A 171 -2.68 13.56 -25.97
C ALA A 171 -1.90 12.35 -26.49
N ASP A 172 -1.84 12.17 -27.81
CA ASP A 172 -1.20 10.98 -28.41
C ASP A 172 0.29 10.88 -28.11
N ASP A 173 0.96 11.99 -27.95
CA ASP A 173 2.38 12.10 -27.63
C ASP A 173 2.66 12.40 -26.15
N GLU A 174 1.66 12.26 -25.29
CA GLU A 174 1.79 12.41 -23.83
C GLU A 174 1.75 11.04 -23.12
N ALA A 175 2.51 10.92 -22.04
CA ALA A 175 2.52 9.75 -21.18
C ALA A 175 2.73 10.11 -19.71
N VAL A 176 2.38 9.18 -18.79
CA VAL A 176 2.69 9.29 -17.37
C VAL A 176 3.91 8.42 -17.06
N VAL A 177 4.88 8.98 -16.37
CA VAL A 177 5.99 8.24 -15.77
C VAL A 177 5.76 8.17 -14.26
N LEU A 178 5.56 6.96 -13.77
CA LEU A 178 5.38 6.64 -12.37
C LEU A 178 6.71 6.18 -11.78
N VAL A 179 7.25 6.92 -10.82
CA VAL A 179 8.55 6.59 -10.20
C VAL A 179 8.35 6.05 -8.81
N GLY A 180 8.63 4.74 -8.65
CA GLY A 180 8.66 4.06 -7.36
C GLY A 180 10.04 4.14 -6.70
N HIS A 181 10.11 3.79 -5.41
CA HIS A 181 11.41 3.70 -4.73
C HIS A 181 12.27 2.58 -5.34
N GLY A 182 11.65 1.44 -5.63
CA GLY A 182 12.38 0.24 -6.01
C GLY A 182 12.90 -0.53 -4.79
N THR A 183 13.45 -1.70 -5.03
CA THR A 183 14.07 -2.54 -4.00
C THR A 183 14.90 -3.65 -4.65
N HIS A 184 15.95 -4.11 -3.99
CA HIS A 184 16.68 -5.31 -4.37
C HIS A 184 15.99 -6.63 -3.94
N ASP A 185 14.84 -6.52 -3.28
CA ASP A 185 14.00 -7.66 -2.88
C ASP A 185 13.11 -8.15 -4.04
N SER A 186 12.66 -9.41 -3.96
CA SER A 186 11.74 -10.00 -4.94
C SER A 186 10.43 -9.23 -5.12
N GLY A 187 10.01 -8.44 -4.14
CA GLY A 187 8.86 -7.53 -4.22
C GLY A 187 8.99 -6.47 -5.31
N ASN A 188 10.20 -6.22 -5.82
CA ASN A 188 10.45 -5.33 -6.95
C ASN A 188 9.66 -5.72 -8.21
N ALA A 189 9.32 -6.99 -8.37
CA ALA A 189 8.51 -7.48 -9.49
C ALA A 189 7.14 -6.79 -9.63
N ALA A 190 6.65 -6.14 -8.57
CA ALA A 190 5.42 -5.37 -8.61
C ALA A 190 5.50 -4.16 -9.56
N TYR A 191 6.65 -3.54 -9.72
CA TYR A 191 6.81 -2.38 -10.62
C TYR A 191 6.66 -2.76 -12.10
N PRO A 192 7.41 -3.72 -12.65
CA PRO A 192 7.19 -4.15 -14.04
C PRO A 192 5.80 -4.80 -14.24
N ALA A 193 5.22 -5.43 -13.22
CA ALA A 193 3.84 -5.92 -13.30
C ALA A 193 2.83 -4.78 -13.41
N MET A 194 3.03 -3.68 -12.69
CA MET A 194 2.20 -2.47 -12.79
C MET A 194 2.34 -1.83 -14.18
N ASP A 195 3.56 -1.70 -14.69
CA ASP A 195 3.83 -1.18 -16.04
C ASP A 195 3.10 -2.02 -17.12
N TYR A 196 3.23 -3.33 -17.05
CA TYR A 196 2.54 -4.24 -17.95
C TYR A 196 1.02 -4.12 -17.84
N THR A 197 0.49 -4.11 -16.61
CA THR A 197 -0.96 -4.05 -16.38
C THR A 197 -1.56 -2.77 -16.96
N ALA A 198 -0.97 -1.61 -16.66
CA ALA A 198 -1.45 -0.33 -17.19
C ALA A 198 -1.45 -0.30 -18.72
N LYS A 199 -0.36 -0.76 -19.36
CA LYS A 199 -0.26 -0.87 -20.82
C LYS A 199 -1.27 -1.83 -21.42
N SER A 200 -1.53 -2.97 -20.76
CA SER A 200 -2.56 -3.92 -21.20
C SER A 200 -3.98 -3.38 -21.15
N MET A 201 -4.22 -2.37 -20.31
CA MET A 201 -5.48 -1.63 -20.21
C MET A 201 -5.55 -0.44 -21.19
N GLY A 202 -4.50 -0.23 -21.99
CA GLY A 202 -4.42 0.86 -22.97
C GLY A 202 -3.96 2.19 -22.40
N TYR A 203 -3.48 2.22 -21.14
CA TYR A 203 -2.94 3.45 -20.53
C TYR A 203 -1.48 3.66 -20.94
N LYS A 204 -1.12 4.92 -21.20
CA LYS A 204 0.25 5.33 -21.56
C LYS A 204 1.08 5.57 -20.30
N PHE A 205 1.23 4.52 -19.47
CA PHE A 205 2.01 4.58 -18.24
C PHE A 205 3.33 3.84 -18.41
N TYR A 206 4.37 4.43 -17.86
CA TYR A 206 5.72 3.87 -17.77
C TYR A 206 6.13 3.90 -16.31
N VAL A 207 6.48 2.74 -15.78
CA VAL A 207 6.89 2.62 -14.37
C VAL A 207 8.40 2.49 -14.32
N GLY A 208 9.05 3.37 -13.55
CA GLY A 208 10.46 3.30 -13.24
C GLY A 208 10.73 3.30 -11.74
N THR A 209 11.95 3.07 -11.34
CA THR A 209 12.36 3.01 -9.94
C THR A 209 13.65 3.78 -9.69
N ILE A 210 13.84 4.29 -8.46
CA ILE A 210 15.07 4.95 -8.03
C ILE A 210 16.16 3.89 -7.76
N GLU A 211 15.81 2.81 -7.06
CA GLU A 211 16.74 1.77 -6.60
C GLU A 211 16.26 0.36 -6.98
N GLY A 212 15.98 0.10 -8.25
CA GLY A 212 15.45 -1.20 -8.66
C GLY A 212 15.27 -1.32 -10.15
N PHE A 213 14.24 -2.06 -10.57
CA PHE A 213 13.90 -2.29 -11.96
C PHE A 213 12.36 -2.11 -12.16
N PRO A 214 11.90 -1.45 -13.27
CA PRO A 214 12.68 -0.88 -14.38
C PRO A 214 13.54 0.33 -13.98
N GLU A 215 14.70 0.46 -14.62
CA GLU A 215 15.60 1.59 -14.42
C GLU A 215 15.19 2.78 -15.32
N PHE A 216 15.80 3.94 -15.11
CA PHE A 216 15.59 5.16 -15.90
C PHE A 216 15.72 4.90 -17.42
N ASP A 217 16.79 4.21 -17.82
CA ASP A 217 17.06 3.90 -19.24
C ASP A 217 15.97 3.04 -19.88
N ASP A 218 15.33 2.13 -19.13
CA ASP A 218 14.25 1.31 -19.62
C ASP A 218 13.00 2.15 -19.91
N VAL A 219 12.71 3.11 -19.02
CA VAL A 219 11.62 4.09 -19.21
C VAL A 219 11.89 4.93 -20.45
N VAL A 220 13.09 5.52 -20.58
CA VAL A 220 13.48 6.35 -21.75
C VAL A 220 13.36 5.57 -23.06
N LYS A 221 13.83 4.33 -23.11
CA LYS A 221 13.70 3.45 -24.29
C LYS A 221 12.21 3.25 -24.66
N GLY A 222 11.36 3.00 -23.67
CA GLY A 222 9.93 2.84 -23.88
C GLY A 222 9.28 4.10 -24.45
N LEU A 223 9.51 5.25 -23.82
CA LEU A 223 8.99 6.54 -24.25
C LEU A 223 9.39 6.90 -25.69
N LYS A 224 10.68 6.72 -26.03
CA LYS A 224 11.20 6.98 -27.39
C LYS A 224 10.60 6.02 -28.42
N LYS A 225 10.46 4.74 -28.08
CA LYS A 225 9.83 3.74 -28.96
C LYS A 225 8.40 4.11 -29.33
N ASP A 226 7.66 4.63 -28.37
CA ASP A 226 6.25 4.98 -28.55
C ASP A 226 6.05 6.45 -28.99
N ASN A 227 7.15 7.15 -29.36
CA ASN A 227 7.17 8.52 -29.88
C ASN A 227 6.57 9.55 -28.88
N ILE A 228 6.69 9.31 -27.60
CA ILE A 228 6.25 10.26 -26.56
C ILE A 228 7.16 11.49 -26.59
N LYS A 229 6.56 12.67 -26.40
CA LYS A 229 7.26 13.97 -26.32
C LYS A 229 7.07 14.66 -24.99
N LYS A 230 5.89 14.51 -24.37
CA LYS A 230 5.59 15.12 -23.10
C LYS A 230 5.33 14.03 -22.04
N VAL A 231 5.93 14.22 -20.87
CA VAL A 231 5.86 13.32 -19.74
C VAL A 231 5.23 14.02 -18.55
N ILE A 232 4.22 13.41 -17.96
CA ILE A 232 3.72 13.73 -16.62
C ILE A 232 4.44 12.85 -15.64
N LEU A 233 5.33 13.42 -14.84
CA LEU A 233 6.17 12.70 -13.88
C LEU A 233 5.51 12.70 -12.50
N MET A 234 5.26 11.51 -11.93
CA MET A 234 4.54 11.33 -10.68
C MET A 234 5.25 10.36 -9.73
N PRO A 235 5.24 10.59 -8.40
CA PRO A 235 5.74 9.63 -7.43
C PRO A 235 4.78 8.43 -7.30
N PHE A 236 5.31 7.22 -7.47
CA PHE A 236 4.59 5.96 -7.21
C PHE A 236 4.91 5.45 -5.80
N MET A 237 4.60 6.29 -4.82
CA MET A 237 4.85 6.09 -3.39
C MET A 237 3.64 6.57 -2.58
N PHE A 238 3.42 6.01 -1.39
CA PHE A 238 2.31 6.43 -0.53
C PHE A 238 2.46 7.89 -0.06
N VAL A 239 3.69 8.30 0.27
CA VAL A 239 4.03 9.68 0.68
C VAL A 239 4.99 10.32 -0.30
N ALA A 240 4.78 11.57 -0.66
CA ALA A 240 5.75 12.41 -1.38
C ALA A 240 6.73 13.03 -0.35
N GLY A 241 7.75 12.28 0.03
CA GLY A 241 8.80 12.70 0.96
C GLY A 241 10.05 13.23 0.26
N ASP A 242 11.23 13.05 0.89
CA ASP A 242 12.53 13.52 0.36
C ASP A 242 12.78 12.99 -1.07
N HIS A 243 12.53 11.69 -1.33
CA HIS A 243 12.69 11.08 -2.66
C HIS A 243 11.80 11.73 -3.74
N ALA A 244 10.55 12.05 -3.42
CA ALA A 244 9.68 12.69 -4.40
C ALA A 244 10.12 14.12 -4.71
N ASN A 245 10.61 14.85 -3.71
CA ASN A 245 11.00 16.24 -3.87
C ASN A 245 12.41 16.41 -4.48
N ASN A 246 13.32 15.48 -4.27
CA ASN A 246 14.68 15.53 -4.78
C ASN A 246 14.85 14.62 -6.01
N ASP A 247 14.75 13.30 -5.82
CA ASP A 247 15.08 12.34 -6.88
C ASP A 247 14.09 12.39 -8.05
N ILE A 248 12.79 12.65 -7.79
CA ILE A 248 11.78 12.71 -8.85
C ILE A 248 11.65 14.13 -9.42
N ALA A 249 11.37 15.12 -8.55
CA ALA A 249 11.09 16.48 -9.01
C ALA A 249 12.32 17.22 -9.54
N VAL A 250 13.53 16.76 -9.22
CA VAL A 250 14.79 17.34 -9.69
C VAL A 250 15.50 16.36 -10.62
N ASP A 251 16.04 15.25 -10.11
CA ASP A 251 16.96 14.39 -10.87
C ASP A 251 16.27 13.73 -12.09
N TRP A 252 15.16 13.03 -11.88
CA TRP A 252 14.40 12.40 -12.99
C TRP A 252 13.90 13.42 -14.00
N LYS A 253 13.43 14.57 -13.52
CA LYS A 253 12.98 15.66 -14.40
C LYS A 253 14.11 16.15 -15.30
N GLU A 254 15.26 16.51 -14.69
CA GLU A 254 16.40 17.03 -15.44
C GLU A 254 16.95 16.01 -16.45
N GLU A 255 17.01 14.74 -16.06
CA GLU A 255 17.48 13.68 -16.93
C GLU A 255 16.54 13.42 -18.10
N LEU A 256 15.22 13.41 -17.88
CA LEU A 256 14.23 13.30 -18.97
C LEU A 256 14.26 14.52 -19.91
N GLU A 257 14.48 15.74 -19.37
CA GLU A 257 14.64 16.94 -20.19
C GLU A 257 15.92 16.90 -21.04
N LYS A 258 17.03 16.35 -20.52
CA LYS A 258 18.26 16.10 -21.30
C LYS A 258 18.04 15.09 -22.42
N GLU A 259 17.16 14.12 -22.22
CA GLU A 259 16.77 13.13 -23.22
C GLU A 259 15.79 13.68 -24.28
N GLY A 260 15.35 14.96 -24.13
CA GLY A 260 14.56 15.69 -25.07
C GLY A 260 13.04 15.69 -24.82
N PHE A 261 12.61 15.23 -23.67
CA PHE A 261 11.20 15.26 -23.28
C PHE A 261 10.78 16.61 -22.66
N ILE A 262 9.53 16.99 -22.84
CA ILE A 262 8.90 18.07 -22.07
C ILE A 262 8.34 17.43 -20.80
N VAL A 263 8.76 17.90 -19.61
CA VAL A 263 8.40 17.26 -18.33
C VAL A 263 7.55 18.18 -17.48
N GLU A 264 6.36 17.68 -17.13
CA GLU A 264 5.48 18.27 -16.13
C GLU A 264 5.54 17.40 -14.85
N VAL A 265 5.92 17.99 -13.72
CA VAL A 265 5.96 17.26 -12.45
C VAL A 265 4.65 17.43 -11.69
N LYS A 266 3.99 16.32 -11.39
CA LYS A 266 2.83 16.26 -10.48
C LYS A 266 3.22 15.56 -9.20
N LEU A 267 3.50 16.28 -8.12
CA LEU A 267 3.85 15.72 -6.80
C LEU A 267 2.62 15.20 -6.04
N ILE A 268 1.72 14.51 -6.74
CA ILE A 268 0.55 13.84 -6.16
C ILE A 268 0.97 12.40 -5.86
N SER A 269 1.21 12.11 -4.58
CA SER A 269 1.52 10.75 -4.14
C SER A 269 0.24 9.90 -4.01
N LEU A 270 0.42 8.58 -4.00
CA LEU A 270 -0.70 7.62 -3.91
C LEU A 270 -1.59 7.86 -2.67
N GLY A 271 -0.99 8.21 -1.53
CA GLY A 271 -1.73 8.49 -0.30
C GLY A 271 -2.59 9.77 -0.35
N MET A 272 -2.36 10.68 -1.30
CA MET A 272 -3.20 11.85 -1.51
C MET A 272 -4.51 11.50 -2.25
N MET A 273 -4.55 10.39 -2.97
CA MET A 273 -5.73 9.91 -3.69
C MET A 273 -6.68 9.17 -2.75
N GLU A 274 -7.89 9.68 -2.58
CA GLU A 274 -8.90 9.09 -1.68
C GLU A 274 -9.21 7.63 -2.03
N ASP A 275 -9.32 7.31 -3.32
CA ASP A 275 -9.65 5.96 -3.76
C ASP A 275 -8.50 4.97 -3.45
N ILE A 276 -7.23 5.41 -3.46
CA ILE A 276 -6.08 4.60 -2.99
C ILE A 276 -6.15 4.37 -1.47
N ARG A 277 -6.45 5.41 -0.68
CA ARG A 277 -6.62 5.24 0.78
C ARG A 277 -7.73 4.25 1.11
N LYS A 278 -8.85 4.31 0.37
CA LYS A 278 -9.95 3.32 0.49
C LYS A 278 -9.51 1.89 0.19
N MET A 279 -8.57 1.67 -0.73
CA MET A 279 -8.03 0.33 -0.97
C MET A 279 -7.34 -0.22 0.28
N PHE A 280 -6.49 0.56 0.95
CA PHE A 280 -5.87 0.14 2.21
C PHE A 280 -6.91 -0.15 3.31
N ILE A 281 -7.93 0.69 3.42
CA ILE A 281 -9.04 0.44 4.36
C ILE A 281 -9.78 -0.86 4.03
N ASN A 282 -10.01 -1.13 2.75
CA ASN A 282 -10.65 -2.38 2.31
C ASN A 282 -9.76 -3.60 2.59
N HIS A 283 -8.44 -3.49 2.45
CA HIS A 283 -7.51 -4.56 2.85
C HIS A 283 -7.59 -4.85 4.36
N ALA A 284 -7.69 -3.81 5.20
CA ALA A 284 -7.92 -3.99 6.62
C ALA A 284 -9.30 -4.61 6.92
N LYS A 285 -10.37 -4.15 6.23
CA LYS A 285 -11.73 -4.71 6.38
C LYS A 285 -11.80 -6.18 5.96
N PHE A 286 -11.11 -6.56 4.90
CA PHE A 286 -11.02 -7.95 4.48
C PHE A 286 -10.53 -8.86 5.61
N MET A 287 -9.65 -8.37 6.47
CA MET A 287 -9.14 -9.12 7.63
C MET A 287 -10.16 -9.28 8.76
N LEU A 288 -11.30 -8.59 8.73
CA LEU A 288 -12.40 -8.87 9.68
C LEU A 288 -13.09 -10.22 9.39
N GLU A 289 -13.14 -10.62 8.13
CA GLU A 289 -13.84 -11.83 7.68
C GLU A 289 -12.90 -12.94 7.23
N ASN A 290 -11.59 -12.67 7.16
CA ASN A 290 -10.60 -13.60 6.63
C ASN A 290 -9.32 -13.55 7.46
N LYS A 291 -8.56 -14.64 7.43
CA LYS A 291 -7.19 -14.71 7.97
C LYS A 291 -6.28 -15.44 7.00
N LYS A 292 -4.98 -15.15 7.06
CA LYS A 292 -3.98 -15.97 6.33
C LYS A 292 -4.12 -17.42 6.73
N GLU A 293 -4.15 -18.31 5.74
CA GLU A 293 -4.15 -19.74 5.96
C GLU A 293 -2.75 -20.21 6.39
N ASP A 294 -2.67 -21.06 7.39
CA ASP A 294 -1.42 -21.71 7.73
C ASP A 294 -1.14 -22.83 6.71
N MET A 295 -0.40 -22.46 5.66
CA MET A 295 -0.06 -23.35 4.56
C MET A 295 0.82 -24.53 5.00
N ILE A 296 1.58 -24.39 6.10
CA ILE A 296 2.40 -25.49 6.64
C ILE A 296 1.47 -26.53 7.25
N SER A 297 0.57 -26.11 8.14
CA SER A 297 -0.43 -27.01 8.74
C SER A 297 -1.33 -27.65 7.68
N LYS A 298 -1.75 -26.88 6.65
CA LYS A 298 -2.53 -27.39 5.54
C LYS A 298 -1.79 -28.47 4.76
N LYS A 299 -0.53 -28.27 4.40
CA LYS A 299 0.29 -29.27 3.70
C LYS A 299 0.54 -30.51 4.55
N LEU A 300 0.81 -30.34 5.84
CA LEU A 300 0.96 -31.46 6.78
C LEU A 300 -0.34 -32.28 6.87
N PHE A 301 -1.50 -31.59 6.94
CA PHE A 301 -2.78 -32.27 6.93
C PHE A 301 -2.97 -33.14 5.66
N TYR A 302 -2.72 -32.60 4.49
CA TYR A 302 -2.82 -33.38 3.25
C TYR A 302 -1.83 -34.53 3.16
N SER A 303 -0.61 -34.40 3.72
CA SER A 303 0.37 -35.48 3.73
C SER A 303 -0.01 -36.67 4.63
N THR A 304 -0.94 -36.45 5.58
CA THR A 304 -1.46 -37.49 6.47
C THR A 304 -2.74 -38.15 5.95
N GLN A 305 -3.36 -37.59 4.93
CA GLN A 305 -4.50 -38.22 4.25
C GLN A 305 -3.92 -39.35 3.35
N LYS A 306 -4.26 -40.60 3.63
CA LYS A 306 -3.99 -41.71 2.71
C LYS A 306 -5.03 -41.66 1.60
N ASP A 307 -4.57 -41.82 0.37
CA ASP A 307 -5.43 -42.05 -0.81
C ASP A 307 -6.35 -43.26 -0.60
#